data_f32167ffdc0e9737907b5ad61c61aa59
#
_entry.id   f32167ffdc0e9737907b5ad61c61aa59
#
_cell.length_a   1.000
_cell.length_b   1.000
_cell.length_c   1.000
_cell.angle_alpha   90.00
_cell.angle_beta   90.00
_cell.angle_gamma   90.00
#
_symmetry.space_group_name_H-M   'P 1'
#
loop_
_entity.id
_entity.type
_entity.pdbx_description
1 polymer ?
#
loop_
_entity_poly.entity_id
_entity_poly.type
_entity_poly.pdbx_seq_one_letter_code
_entity_poly.pdbx_strand_id
1 'polypeptide(L)'
;MKRIVFLLLVVVVLAGCKSSKHLATSEKNVQVSSYLTSKLQLTIPGKKGGSMAVGGTMKMKTHERVQISLLMPILRTEVARVEVTPDGVLLVDRMNKRFVRATKDELKGMLPKNAEFSRLEKILLDASLPGGKTELSGKDIGIPSLEKAKVQLYEFSTKEFSMTPTELTSKYRQVPLEELVKMLVAFL
;
A
#
# COMPACT_ATOMS: atom_id res chain seq x y z
N MET A 1 43.13 60.03 0.37
CA MET A 1 41.87 59.69 1.03
C MET A 1 40.99 58.77 0.22
N LYS A 2 40.74 58.97 -1.09
CA LYS A 2 39.89 58.11 -1.93
C LYS A 2 40.35 56.63 -1.99
N ARG A 3 41.63 56.31 -2.00
CA ARG A 3 42.17 54.95 -2.07
C ARG A 3 42.00 54.19 -0.78
N ILE A 4 41.97 54.80 0.38
CA ILE A 4 41.78 54.20 1.69
C ILE A 4 40.30 53.80 1.86
N VAL A 5 39.39 54.67 1.40
CA VAL A 5 37.93 54.35 1.42
C VAL A 5 37.60 53.18 0.53
N PHE A 6 38.24 53.06 -0.65
CA PHE A 6 38.04 51.94 -1.53
C PHE A 6 38.53 50.59 -0.94
N LEU A 7 39.69 50.64 -0.24
CA LEU A 7 40.27 49.48 0.45
C LEU A 7 39.40 49.04 1.63
N LEU A 8 38.80 49.96 2.37
CA LEU A 8 37.88 49.71 3.46
C LEU A 8 36.56 49.09 2.95
N LEU A 9 36.06 49.51 1.78
CA LEU A 9 34.85 48.99 1.16
C LEU A 9 35.04 47.54 0.68
N VAL A 10 36.23 47.19 0.16
CA VAL A 10 36.56 45.82 -0.27
C VAL A 10 36.66 44.87 0.93
N VAL A 11 37.16 45.32 2.09
CA VAL A 11 37.24 44.46 3.28
C VAL A 11 35.86 44.15 3.86
N VAL A 12 34.91 45.10 3.80
CA VAL A 12 33.52 44.88 4.28
C VAL A 12 32.77 43.85 3.42
N VAL A 13 33.05 43.79 2.11
CA VAL A 13 32.42 42.83 1.20
C VAL A 13 32.93 41.40 1.43
N LEU A 14 34.18 41.24 1.90
CA LEU A 14 34.77 39.91 2.19
C LEU A 14 34.38 39.34 3.56
N ALA A 15 33.88 40.16 4.49
CA ALA A 15 33.46 39.72 5.81
C ALA A 15 32.01 39.15 5.84
N GLY A 16 31.27 39.20 4.72
CA GLY A 16 29.84 38.94 4.65
C GLY A 16 29.43 37.54 4.15
N CYS A 17 30.28 36.52 4.19
CA CYS A 17 29.84 35.15 3.85
C CYS A 17 30.45 34.08 4.75
N LYS A 18 30.15 34.15 6.05
CA LYS A 18 30.16 32.94 6.86
C LYS A 18 28.80 32.29 6.73
N SER A 19 28.58 31.63 5.60
CA SER A 19 27.52 30.64 5.44
C SER A 19 27.85 29.52 6.43
N SER A 20 27.30 29.60 7.63
CA SER A 20 27.21 28.46 8.52
C SER A 20 26.37 27.42 7.78
N LYS A 21 27.05 26.49 7.12
CA LYS A 21 26.45 25.18 6.85
C LYS A 21 26.15 24.58 8.22
N HIS A 22 24.99 24.92 8.79
CA HIS A 22 24.30 23.98 9.60
C HIS A 22 24.07 22.77 8.70
N LEU A 23 24.92 21.77 8.86
CA LEU A 23 24.51 20.40 8.67
C LEU A 23 23.37 20.21 9.67
N ALA A 24 22.19 20.67 9.28
CA ALA A 24 20.98 20.08 9.78
C ALA A 24 21.12 18.61 9.38
N THR A 25 21.58 17.79 10.31
CA THR A 25 21.18 16.39 10.36
C THR A 25 19.66 16.48 10.37
N SER A 26 19.08 16.48 9.18
CA SER A 26 17.70 16.12 8.99
C SER A 26 17.63 14.68 9.47
N GLU A 27 17.42 14.49 10.77
CA GLU A 27 16.54 13.45 11.20
C GLU A 27 15.29 13.70 10.33
N LYS A 28 15.21 12.95 9.23
CA LYS A 28 13.97 12.79 8.51
C LYS A 28 13.03 12.19 9.56
N ASN A 29 12.34 13.02 10.31
CA ASN A 29 11.04 12.71 10.79
C ASN A 29 10.27 12.37 9.51
N VAL A 30 10.31 11.08 9.15
CA VAL A 30 9.41 10.51 8.17
C VAL A 30 8.07 10.69 8.84
N GLN A 31 7.43 11.81 8.56
CA GLN A 31 6.08 12.07 8.99
C GLN A 31 5.26 10.99 8.29
N VAL A 32 5.02 9.89 9.02
CA VAL A 32 4.25 8.75 8.50
C VAL A 32 2.91 9.32 8.09
N SER A 33 2.70 9.43 6.79
CA SER A 33 1.46 9.99 6.27
C SER A 33 0.31 9.14 6.75
N SER A 34 -0.72 9.79 7.27
CA SER A 34 -1.94 9.10 7.71
C SER A 34 -2.70 8.45 6.55
N TYR A 35 -2.37 8.81 5.31
CA TYR A 35 -3.04 8.35 4.11
C TYR A 35 -2.03 7.92 3.05
N LEU A 36 -2.29 6.79 2.39
CA LEU A 36 -1.53 6.30 1.26
C LEU A 36 -2.47 5.72 0.21
N THR A 37 -2.30 6.12 -1.03
CA THR A 37 -2.97 5.49 -2.18
C THR A 37 -1.95 5.06 -3.21
N SER A 38 -2.25 4.02 -3.96
CA SER A 38 -1.50 3.63 -5.15
C SER A 38 -2.41 2.97 -6.17
N LYS A 39 -1.97 2.94 -7.42
CA LYS A 39 -2.45 1.96 -8.38
C LYS A 39 -1.73 0.64 -8.14
N LEU A 40 -2.34 -0.45 -8.56
CA LEU A 40 -1.73 -1.77 -8.51
C LEU A 40 -2.02 -2.59 -9.77
N GLN A 41 -1.13 -3.53 -10.04
CA GLN A 41 -1.34 -4.61 -10.99
C GLN A 41 -1.07 -5.93 -10.28
N LEU A 42 -2.11 -6.75 -10.18
CA LEU A 42 -2.00 -8.13 -9.69
C LEU A 42 -1.73 -9.04 -10.88
N THR A 43 -0.63 -9.77 -10.84
CA THR A 43 -0.28 -10.79 -11.83
C THR A 43 -0.36 -12.16 -11.21
N ILE A 44 -1.17 -13.03 -11.79
CA ILE A 44 -1.41 -14.40 -11.35
C ILE A 44 -0.96 -15.35 -12.46
N PRO A 45 -0.02 -16.29 -12.21
CA PRO A 45 0.39 -17.28 -13.20
C PRO A 45 -0.76 -18.27 -13.46
N GLY A 46 -1.05 -18.49 -14.72
CA GLY A 46 -2.07 -19.46 -15.15
C GLY A 46 -1.54 -20.89 -15.21
N LYS A 47 -2.44 -21.86 -15.09
CA LYS A 47 -2.11 -23.31 -15.05
C LYS A 47 -1.45 -23.85 -16.33
N LYS A 48 -1.55 -23.14 -17.46
CA LYS A 48 -1.02 -23.59 -18.79
C LYS A 48 0.16 -22.72 -19.26
N GLY A 49 0.92 -22.09 -18.35
CA GLY A 49 2.08 -21.31 -18.69
C GLY A 49 1.81 -19.85 -19.08
N GLY A 50 0.54 -19.40 -19.10
CA GLY A 50 0.17 -18.00 -19.25
C GLY A 50 0.19 -17.25 -17.92
N SER A 51 -0.09 -15.95 -17.96
CA SER A 51 -0.36 -15.15 -16.77
C SER A 51 -1.57 -14.27 -17.01
N MET A 52 -2.34 -14.01 -15.96
CA MET A 52 -3.43 -13.07 -15.97
C MET A 52 -3.03 -11.82 -15.17
N ALA A 53 -3.22 -10.65 -15.75
CA ALA A 53 -2.97 -9.38 -15.08
C ALA A 53 -4.29 -8.65 -14.82
N VAL A 54 -4.51 -8.22 -13.59
CA VAL A 54 -5.69 -7.47 -13.16
C VAL A 54 -5.23 -6.18 -12.52
N GLY A 55 -5.70 -5.06 -13.07
CA GLY A 55 -5.43 -3.74 -12.50
C GLY A 55 -6.29 -3.46 -11.29
N GLY A 56 -5.87 -2.50 -10.47
CA GLY A 56 -6.63 -2.10 -9.29
C GLY A 56 -6.10 -0.85 -8.62
N THR A 57 -6.63 -0.58 -7.44
CA THR A 57 -6.22 0.52 -6.57
C THR A 57 -6.06 0.03 -5.14
N MET A 58 -5.10 0.59 -4.45
CA MET A 58 -4.92 0.43 -3.01
C MET A 58 -5.15 1.78 -2.31
N LYS A 59 -5.88 1.77 -1.22
CA LYS A 59 -6.07 2.89 -0.31
C LYS A 59 -5.75 2.41 1.11
N MET A 60 -4.98 3.20 1.84
CA MET A 60 -4.65 2.91 3.22
C MET A 60 -4.84 4.17 4.08
N LYS A 61 -5.49 4.01 5.20
CA LYS A 61 -5.45 4.93 6.32
C LYS A 61 -4.70 4.23 7.45
N THR A 62 -3.56 4.80 7.85
CA THR A 62 -2.65 4.20 8.82
C THR A 62 -3.36 3.88 10.13
N HIS A 63 -3.01 2.72 10.71
CA HIS A 63 -3.57 2.16 11.94
C HIS A 63 -5.08 1.84 11.88
N GLU A 64 -5.73 2.04 10.73
CA GLU A 64 -7.18 1.85 10.63
C GLU A 64 -7.56 0.80 9.59
N ARG A 65 -7.13 1.00 8.32
CA ARG A 65 -7.66 0.18 7.22
C ARG A 65 -6.81 0.23 5.97
N VAL A 66 -6.73 -0.92 5.31
CA VAL A 66 -6.25 -1.05 3.92
C VAL A 66 -7.39 -1.58 3.07
N GLN A 67 -7.71 -0.91 1.97
CA GLN A 67 -8.67 -1.37 0.95
C GLN A 67 -7.95 -1.58 -0.37
N ILE A 68 -8.10 -2.76 -0.94
CA ILE A 68 -7.59 -3.13 -2.27
C ILE A 68 -8.78 -3.44 -3.15
N SER A 69 -8.95 -2.69 -4.23
CA SER A 69 -10.03 -2.88 -5.21
C SER A 69 -9.43 -3.40 -6.50
N LEU A 70 -9.87 -4.57 -6.96
CA LEU A 70 -9.51 -5.13 -8.26
C LEU A 70 -10.56 -4.71 -9.30
N LEU A 71 -10.09 -4.29 -10.46
CA LEU A 71 -10.92 -3.68 -11.49
C LEU A 71 -10.94 -4.55 -12.75
N MET A 72 -12.10 -4.71 -13.34
CA MET A 72 -12.24 -5.35 -14.65
C MET A 72 -11.44 -4.56 -15.70
N PRO A 73 -10.64 -5.23 -16.53
CA PRO A 73 -10.03 -4.59 -17.69
C PRO A 73 -11.09 -3.89 -18.55
N ILE A 74 -10.76 -2.76 -19.17
CA ILE A 74 -11.61 -1.96 -20.06
C ILE A 74 -12.71 -1.20 -19.29
N LEU A 75 -13.66 -1.87 -18.65
CA LEU A 75 -14.81 -1.25 -17.98
C LEU A 75 -14.44 -0.58 -16.65
N ARG A 76 -13.30 -0.94 -16.06
CA ARG A 76 -12.81 -0.45 -14.76
C ARG A 76 -13.82 -0.59 -13.60
N THR A 77 -14.79 -1.48 -13.75
CA THR A 77 -15.75 -1.83 -12.70
C THR A 77 -15.05 -2.69 -11.64
N GLU A 78 -15.31 -2.43 -10.37
CA GLU A 78 -14.77 -3.23 -9.28
C GLU A 78 -15.36 -4.64 -9.31
N VAL A 79 -14.49 -5.65 -9.45
CA VAL A 79 -14.86 -7.08 -9.48
C VAL A 79 -14.62 -7.77 -8.15
N ALA A 80 -13.63 -7.30 -7.39
CA ALA A 80 -13.36 -7.80 -6.05
C ALA A 80 -12.77 -6.69 -5.18
N ARG A 81 -13.01 -6.79 -3.87
CA ARG A 81 -12.41 -5.93 -2.86
C ARG A 81 -11.89 -6.73 -1.70
N VAL A 82 -10.71 -6.40 -1.26
CA VAL A 82 -10.14 -6.86 0.01
C VAL A 82 -10.06 -5.66 0.94
N GLU A 83 -10.60 -5.79 2.13
CA GLU A 83 -10.47 -4.81 3.20
C GLU A 83 -9.81 -5.49 4.39
N VAL A 84 -8.69 -4.94 4.85
CA VAL A 84 -7.93 -5.43 6.00
C VAL A 84 -7.95 -4.35 7.08
N THR A 85 -8.27 -4.75 8.29
CA THR A 85 -8.25 -3.91 9.50
C THR A 85 -7.45 -4.62 10.60
N PRO A 86 -7.11 -3.96 11.70
CA PRO A 86 -6.51 -4.62 12.85
C PRO A 86 -7.37 -5.77 13.41
N ASP A 87 -8.69 -5.73 13.20
CA ASP A 87 -9.66 -6.68 13.76
C ASP A 87 -9.96 -7.86 12.84
N GLY A 88 -9.62 -7.76 11.55
CA GLY A 88 -9.90 -8.83 10.61
C GLY A 88 -9.83 -8.45 9.14
N VAL A 89 -10.41 -9.34 8.32
CA VAL A 89 -10.42 -9.21 6.85
C VAL A 89 -11.83 -9.38 6.32
N LEU A 90 -12.17 -8.55 5.33
CA LEU A 90 -13.37 -8.68 4.51
C LEU A 90 -12.94 -8.84 3.05
N LEU A 91 -13.31 -9.96 2.43
CA LEU A 91 -13.18 -10.17 0.99
C LEU A 91 -14.56 -10.13 0.34
N VAL A 92 -14.71 -9.32 -0.69
CA VAL A 92 -15.97 -9.17 -1.44
C VAL A 92 -15.76 -9.57 -2.89
N ASP A 93 -16.50 -10.58 -3.33
CA ASP A 93 -16.67 -10.96 -4.73
C ASP A 93 -17.89 -10.23 -5.30
N ARG A 94 -17.64 -9.15 -6.04
CA ARG A 94 -18.70 -8.31 -6.61
C ARG A 94 -19.45 -9.02 -7.75
N MET A 95 -18.75 -9.90 -8.47
CA MET A 95 -19.31 -10.60 -9.62
C MET A 95 -20.37 -11.63 -9.19
N ASN A 96 -20.06 -12.41 -8.16
CA ASN A 96 -20.94 -13.46 -7.66
C ASN A 96 -21.75 -13.03 -6.43
N LYS A 97 -21.65 -11.77 -6.01
CA LYS A 97 -22.35 -11.21 -4.83
C LYS A 97 -22.13 -12.06 -3.58
N ARG A 98 -20.88 -12.42 -3.32
CA ARG A 98 -20.47 -13.20 -2.16
C ARG A 98 -19.45 -12.41 -1.35
N PHE A 99 -19.36 -12.71 -0.08
CA PHE A 99 -18.30 -12.17 0.76
C PHE A 99 -17.86 -13.18 1.81
N VAL A 100 -16.62 -13.00 2.25
CA VAL A 100 -16.07 -13.66 3.42
C VAL A 100 -15.69 -12.59 4.41
N ARG A 101 -16.08 -12.76 5.65
CA ARG A 101 -15.62 -11.94 6.76
C ARG A 101 -14.96 -12.86 7.78
N ALA A 102 -13.72 -12.54 8.15
CA ALA A 102 -12.97 -13.29 9.14
C ALA A 102 -12.37 -12.33 10.17
N THR A 103 -12.56 -12.64 11.41
CA THR A 103 -11.94 -11.93 12.54
C THR A 103 -10.45 -12.29 12.65
N LYS A 104 -9.70 -11.46 13.37
CA LYS A 104 -8.29 -11.75 13.65
C LYS A 104 -8.09 -13.12 14.32
N ASP A 105 -9.02 -13.53 15.19
CA ASP A 105 -8.91 -14.81 15.91
C ASP A 105 -9.15 -15.99 14.98
N GLU A 106 -10.12 -15.92 14.09
CA GLU A 106 -10.36 -16.94 13.05
C GLU A 106 -9.18 -17.07 12.09
N LEU A 107 -8.49 -15.96 11.79
CA LEU A 107 -7.32 -15.94 10.91
C LEU A 107 -6.06 -16.53 11.56
N LYS A 108 -5.92 -16.50 12.89
CA LYS A 108 -4.73 -17.00 13.60
C LYS A 108 -4.38 -18.46 13.31
N GLY A 109 -5.38 -19.29 13.01
CA GLY A 109 -5.16 -20.70 12.67
C GLY A 109 -4.82 -20.95 11.19
N MET A 110 -5.06 -19.97 10.31
CA MET A 110 -4.96 -20.12 8.85
C MET A 110 -3.81 -19.32 8.25
N LEU A 111 -3.47 -18.20 8.85
CA LEU A 111 -2.37 -17.35 8.41
C LEU A 111 -1.12 -17.57 9.27
N PRO A 112 0.08 -17.42 8.70
CA PRO A 112 1.31 -17.41 9.46
C PRO A 112 1.29 -16.34 10.56
N LYS A 113 1.97 -16.61 11.68
CA LYS A 113 2.03 -15.69 12.85
C LYS A 113 2.47 -14.26 12.52
N ASN A 114 3.16 -14.09 11.42
CA ASN A 114 3.67 -12.80 10.95
C ASN A 114 2.77 -12.11 9.89
N ALA A 115 1.60 -12.65 9.59
CA ALA A 115 0.60 -12.02 8.71
C ALA A 115 -0.28 -11.06 9.53
N GLU A 116 0.31 -10.00 10.07
CA GLU A 116 -0.38 -8.99 10.87
C GLU A 116 -0.64 -7.71 10.08
N PHE A 117 -1.68 -6.98 10.47
CA PHE A 117 -2.05 -5.69 9.87
C PHE A 117 -0.88 -4.69 9.90
N SER A 118 -0.21 -4.55 11.04
CA SER A 118 0.93 -3.66 11.23
C SER A 118 2.10 -3.97 10.28
N ARG A 119 2.32 -5.26 9.98
CA ARG A 119 3.33 -5.67 9.00
C ARG A 119 2.91 -5.30 7.58
N LEU A 120 1.66 -5.54 7.19
CA LEU A 120 1.13 -5.14 5.89
C LEU A 120 1.26 -3.63 5.71
N GLU A 121 0.86 -2.86 6.71
CA GLU A 121 0.98 -1.41 6.73
C GLU A 121 2.43 -0.95 6.50
N LYS A 122 3.37 -1.51 7.26
CA LYS A 122 4.80 -1.22 7.11
C LYS A 122 5.30 -1.51 5.70
N ILE A 123 4.96 -2.67 5.13
CA ILE A 123 5.37 -3.06 3.77
C ILE A 123 4.86 -2.05 2.74
N LEU A 124 3.61 -1.59 2.87
CA LEU A 124 3.01 -0.62 1.95
C LEU A 124 3.66 0.77 2.08
N LEU A 125 3.97 1.20 3.31
CA LEU A 125 4.69 2.45 3.56
C LEU A 125 6.12 2.37 3.00
N ASP A 126 6.86 1.30 3.28
CA ASP A 126 8.21 1.09 2.75
C ASP A 126 8.22 1.08 1.22
N ALA A 127 7.21 0.45 0.59
CA ALA A 127 7.07 0.43 -0.87
C ALA A 127 6.84 1.82 -1.48
N SER A 128 6.24 2.73 -0.73
CA SER A 128 5.97 4.11 -1.19
C SER A 128 7.17 5.05 -1.12
N LEU A 129 8.24 4.65 -0.42
CA LEU A 129 9.46 5.45 -0.30
C LEU A 129 10.31 5.37 -1.58
N PRO A 130 11.11 6.39 -1.88
CA PRO A 130 12.07 6.34 -2.99
C PRO A 130 13.01 5.14 -2.86
N GLY A 131 13.06 4.27 -3.88
CA GLY A 131 13.85 3.04 -3.86
C GLY A 131 13.20 1.88 -3.09
N GLY A 132 11.99 2.05 -2.60
CA GLY A 132 11.23 0.99 -1.94
C GLY A 132 10.87 -0.16 -2.88
N LYS A 133 10.66 -1.34 -2.31
CA LYS A 133 10.27 -2.54 -3.06
C LYS A 133 8.79 -2.43 -3.47
N THR A 134 8.52 -2.15 -4.73
CA THR A 134 7.16 -1.96 -5.27
C THR A 134 6.52 -3.24 -5.84
N GLU A 135 7.32 -4.27 -6.15
CA GLU A 135 6.81 -5.61 -6.51
C GLU A 135 6.78 -6.49 -5.25
N LEU A 136 5.58 -6.89 -4.85
CA LEU A 136 5.33 -7.70 -3.67
C LEU A 136 4.77 -9.06 -4.09
N SER A 137 5.23 -10.12 -3.44
CA SER A 137 4.71 -11.49 -3.55
C SER A 137 3.93 -11.87 -2.30
N GLY A 138 3.21 -12.99 -2.34
CA GLY A 138 2.57 -13.55 -1.16
C GLY A 138 3.54 -13.79 0.00
N LYS A 139 4.78 -14.17 -0.29
CA LYS A 139 5.83 -14.35 0.72
C LYS A 139 6.18 -13.03 1.43
N ASP A 140 6.25 -11.92 0.71
CA ASP A 140 6.55 -10.61 1.29
C ASP A 140 5.46 -10.18 2.29
N ILE A 141 4.20 -10.42 1.96
CA ILE A 141 3.05 -10.10 2.82
C ILE A 141 2.75 -11.19 3.87
N GLY A 142 3.59 -12.21 3.98
CA GLY A 142 3.45 -13.27 4.98
C GLY A 142 2.48 -14.39 4.61
N ILE A 143 2.11 -14.56 3.34
CA ILE A 143 1.21 -15.62 2.84
C ILE A 143 1.95 -16.45 1.79
N PRO A 144 2.78 -17.44 2.19
CA PRO A 144 3.60 -18.22 1.26
C PRO A 144 2.79 -18.96 0.18
N SER A 145 1.56 -19.37 0.50
CA SER A 145 0.67 -20.04 -0.48
C SER A 145 0.35 -19.17 -1.70
N LEU A 146 0.52 -17.85 -1.59
CA LEU A 146 0.36 -16.90 -2.69
C LEU A 146 1.70 -16.43 -3.29
N GLU A 147 2.79 -17.17 -3.08
CA GLU A 147 4.14 -16.76 -3.53
C GLU A 147 4.21 -16.50 -5.04
N LYS A 148 3.45 -17.26 -5.83
CA LYS A 148 3.41 -17.10 -7.29
C LYS A 148 2.64 -15.87 -7.76
N ALA A 149 1.74 -15.33 -6.93
CA ALA A 149 1.04 -14.10 -7.24
C ALA A 149 1.94 -12.90 -6.95
N LYS A 150 1.97 -11.93 -7.86
CA LYS A 150 2.75 -10.71 -7.74
C LYS A 150 1.87 -9.49 -7.80
N VAL A 151 2.07 -8.56 -6.91
CA VAL A 151 1.42 -7.26 -6.89
C VAL A 151 2.47 -6.19 -7.15
N GLN A 152 2.34 -5.48 -8.26
CA GLN A 152 3.14 -4.30 -8.57
C GLN A 152 2.36 -3.06 -8.13
N LEU A 153 2.94 -2.26 -7.22
CA LEU A 153 2.40 -0.98 -6.78
C LEU A 153 3.06 0.17 -7.53
N TYR A 154 2.30 1.21 -7.88
CA TYR A 154 2.79 2.38 -8.60
C TYR A 154 1.87 3.59 -8.42
N GLU A 155 2.31 4.78 -8.83
CA GLU A 155 1.58 6.05 -8.67
C GLU A 155 1.11 6.30 -7.23
N PHE A 156 2.05 6.30 -6.30
CA PHE A 156 1.78 6.57 -4.90
C PHE A 156 1.36 8.03 -4.66
N SER A 157 0.42 8.23 -3.73
CA SER A 157 0.01 9.54 -3.25
C SER A 157 -0.31 9.50 -1.76
N THR A 158 0.10 10.53 -1.05
CA THR A 158 -0.16 10.71 0.39
C THR A 158 -1.23 11.76 0.66
N LYS A 159 -1.94 12.22 -0.38
CA LYS A 159 -3.03 13.18 -0.23
C LYS A 159 -4.15 12.56 0.59
N GLU A 160 -4.72 13.36 1.47
CA GLU A 160 -5.88 12.97 2.26
C GLU A 160 -7.08 12.62 1.36
N PHE A 161 -7.82 11.61 1.76
CA PHE A 161 -9.04 11.16 1.08
C PHE A 161 -10.05 10.62 2.08
N SER A 162 -11.32 10.64 1.71
CA SER A 162 -12.37 9.99 2.49
C SER A 162 -12.31 8.47 2.30
N MET A 163 -12.31 7.73 3.40
CA MET A 163 -12.36 6.27 3.41
C MET A 163 -13.48 5.80 4.34
N THR A 164 -14.44 5.08 3.77
CA THR A 164 -15.53 4.46 4.52
C THR A 164 -15.38 2.94 4.55
N PRO A 165 -15.86 2.27 5.60
CA PRO A 165 -15.99 0.82 5.61
C PRO A 165 -16.75 0.32 4.38
N THR A 166 -16.39 -0.89 3.95
CA THR A 166 -17.12 -1.52 2.84
C THR A 166 -18.51 -1.94 3.30
N GLU A 167 -19.52 -1.31 2.75
CA GLU A 167 -20.93 -1.67 2.99
C GLU A 167 -21.37 -2.77 2.02
N LEU A 168 -22.14 -3.71 2.55
CA LEU A 168 -22.72 -4.82 1.80
C LEU A 168 -24.24 -4.73 1.89
N THR A 169 -24.91 -4.80 0.75
CA THR A 169 -26.35 -4.88 0.70
C THR A 169 -26.85 -6.30 0.98
N SER A 170 -28.13 -6.48 1.25
CA SER A 170 -28.77 -7.80 1.43
C SER A 170 -28.63 -8.76 0.26
N LYS A 171 -28.20 -8.26 -0.90
CA LYS A 171 -27.93 -9.08 -2.10
C LYS A 171 -26.65 -9.91 -1.99
N TYR A 172 -25.77 -9.60 -1.02
CA TYR A 172 -24.52 -10.34 -0.81
C TYR A 172 -24.74 -11.48 0.17
N ARG A 173 -24.25 -12.67 -0.17
CA ARG A 173 -24.27 -13.84 0.69
C ARG A 173 -22.91 -14.05 1.34
N GLN A 174 -22.89 -14.24 2.64
CA GLN A 174 -21.69 -14.66 3.34
C GLN A 174 -21.40 -16.13 3.02
N VAL A 175 -20.13 -16.42 2.77
CA VAL A 175 -19.63 -17.78 2.57
C VAL A 175 -18.57 -18.11 3.62
N PRO A 176 -18.33 -19.40 3.93
CA PRO A 176 -17.33 -19.80 4.91
C PRO A 176 -15.92 -19.36 4.52
N LEU A 177 -15.05 -19.23 5.53
CA LEU A 177 -13.67 -18.80 5.35
C LEU A 177 -12.85 -19.76 4.47
N GLU A 178 -13.17 -21.06 4.50
CA GLU A 178 -12.54 -22.08 3.64
C GLU A 178 -12.79 -21.80 2.15
N GLU A 179 -13.90 -21.17 1.81
CA GLU A 179 -14.16 -20.74 0.43
C GLU A 179 -13.24 -19.58 0.00
N LEU A 180 -12.72 -18.78 0.93
CA LEU A 180 -11.77 -17.71 0.63
C LEU A 180 -10.52 -18.28 -0.07
N VAL A 181 -9.95 -19.34 0.47
CA VAL A 181 -8.79 -20.02 -0.10
C VAL A 181 -9.12 -20.59 -1.47
N LYS A 182 -10.30 -21.21 -1.62
CA LYS A 182 -10.77 -21.73 -2.92
C LYS A 182 -11.00 -20.63 -3.93
N MET A 183 -11.55 -19.49 -3.50
CA MET A 183 -11.75 -18.32 -4.37
C MET A 183 -10.41 -17.74 -4.82
N LEU A 184 -9.45 -17.58 -3.92
CA LEU A 184 -8.11 -17.10 -4.25
C LEU A 184 -7.36 -18.09 -5.16
N VAL A 185 -7.48 -19.40 -4.90
CA VAL A 185 -6.86 -20.46 -5.72
C VAL A 185 -7.56 -20.64 -7.07
N ALA A 186 -8.86 -20.38 -7.17
CA ALA A 186 -9.57 -20.44 -8.46
C ALA A 186 -9.10 -19.37 -9.45
N PHE A 187 -8.53 -18.26 -8.96
CA PHE A 187 -7.86 -17.24 -9.76
C PHE A 187 -6.38 -17.60 -10.08
N LEU A 188 -5.81 -18.60 -9.41
CA LEU A 188 -4.45 -19.13 -9.62
C LEU A 188 -4.47 -20.37 -10.53
#